data_72eab38dccace9a44e731c1501233896
#
_entry.id   72eab38dccace9a44e731c1501233896
#
_cell.length_a   1.000
_cell.length_b   1.000
_cell.length_c   1.000
_cell.angle_alpha   90.00
_cell.angle_beta   90.00
_cell.angle_gamma   90.00
#
_symmetry.space_group_name_H-M   'P 1'
#
loop_
_entity.id
_entity.type
_entity.pdbx_description
1 polymer ?
#
loop_
_entity_poly.entity_id
_entity_poly.type
_entity_poly.pdbx_seq_one_letter_code
_entity_poly.pdbx_strand_id
1 'polypeptide(L)'
;MELSASRTPAYARRAFCLGLLGAALARAAAPVSPPELSQLGRPDDAEAAAILERFRSAGLAGDFYLEFQLRTLPRRGEEQIYSGRLWGGRRSGASVFRVEVEDSTRKVRRFLLRNGAAPRAWRWEEGRVVSLDGRTVLEPLIPGTDISAFDLQMPFLFWPDATLERITRVWGRPANAFVFRAPEVIGDGAGAIAAARAYLDTQFNALMQTELLNPAGRILKTYYLVSLKKVQDQHIPRQADYRNEFTRDKTRLEVTAAFLNAAWPAAILEPEGLGETAPVPSQATRLAP
;
A
#
# COMPACT_ATOMS: atom_id res chain seq x y z
N MET A 1 43.97 54.50 -28.70
CA MET A 1 42.79 55.32 -28.99
C MET A 1 41.74 54.36 -29.58
N GLU A 2 40.59 54.36 -29.06
CA GLU A 2 39.36 53.63 -29.35
C GLU A 2 39.15 52.25 -28.70
N LEU A 3 38.24 52.33 -27.79
CA LEU A 3 37.57 51.27 -27.06
C LEU A 3 36.60 50.49 -27.96
N SER A 4 36.66 49.19 -27.97
CA SER A 4 35.61 48.35 -28.56
C SER A 4 34.87 47.62 -27.44
N ALA A 5 33.62 47.93 -27.25
CA ALA A 5 32.71 47.34 -26.33
C ALA A 5 32.20 45.97 -26.81
N SER A 6 32.41 44.93 -26.04
CA SER A 6 31.83 43.58 -26.29
C SER A 6 30.38 43.53 -25.78
N ARG A 7 29.48 43.24 -26.70
CA ARG A 7 28.05 43.00 -26.43
C ARG A 7 27.85 41.60 -25.95
N THR A 8 27.31 41.45 -24.75
CA THR A 8 26.81 40.19 -24.21
C THR A 8 25.41 39.88 -24.78
N PRO A 9 25.11 38.70 -25.29
CA PRO A 9 23.76 38.35 -25.70
C PRO A 9 22.91 37.94 -24.48
N ALA A 10 21.75 38.59 -24.37
CA ALA A 10 20.71 38.29 -23.41
C ALA A 10 20.06 36.97 -23.72
N TYR A 11 20.28 35.94 -22.90
CA TYR A 11 19.49 34.72 -22.92
C TYR A 11 18.19 34.92 -22.13
N ALA A 12 17.09 34.86 -22.88
CA ALA A 12 15.74 34.91 -22.36
C ALA A 12 15.49 33.74 -21.42
N ARG A 13 15.22 34.06 -20.15
CA ARG A 13 14.76 33.11 -19.13
C ARG A 13 13.33 32.68 -19.45
N ARG A 14 13.14 31.52 -20.03
CA ARG A 14 11.88 30.81 -19.94
C ARG A 14 11.85 30.05 -18.62
N ALA A 15 11.13 30.65 -17.67
CA ALA A 15 10.78 30.03 -16.41
C ALA A 15 9.85 28.85 -16.68
N PHE A 16 10.36 27.65 -16.53
CA PHE A 16 9.57 26.43 -16.48
C PHE A 16 9.25 26.15 -15.03
N CYS A 17 7.97 26.29 -14.66
CA CYS A 17 7.46 25.95 -13.35
C CYS A 17 7.54 24.45 -13.12
N LEU A 18 8.66 23.98 -12.62
CA LEU A 18 8.89 22.66 -12.07
C LEU A 18 9.44 22.88 -10.65
N GLY A 19 8.57 23.18 -9.73
CA GLY A 19 9.02 23.46 -8.39
C GLY A 19 7.90 23.47 -7.40
N LEU A 20 7.47 22.27 -6.95
CA LEU A 20 6.67 22.18 -5.73
C LEU A 20 7.00 20.95 -4.87
N LEU A 21 8.20 20.39 -5.02
CA LEU A 21 8.68 19.34 -4.12
C LEU A 21 10.14 19.50 -3.66
N GLY A 22 10.81 20.59 -4.03
CA GLY A 22 12.25 20.74 -3.79
C GLY A 22 12.68 21.91 -2.91
N ALA A 23 11.79 22.77 -2.44
CA ALA A 23 12.18 24.01 -1.75
C ALA A 23 11.86 24.07 -0.25
N ALA A 24 11.50 22.96 0.39
CA ALA A 24 11.17 22.93 1.82
C ALA A 24 12.30 22.36 2.71
N LEU A 25 13.52 22.20 2.20
CA LEU A 25 14.62 21.56 2.94
C LEU A 25 15.68 22.52 3.48
N ALA A 26 15.48 23.81 3.47
CA ALA A 26 16.46 24.77 3.93
C ALA A 26 15.98 25.77 4.98
N ARG A 27 14.97 25.40 5.75
CA ARG A 27 14.69 26.13 6.98
C ARG A 27 14.39 25.10 8.06
N ALA A 28 15.24 25.01 9.07
CA ALA A 28 14.95 24.27 10.29
C ALA A 28 13.60 24.80 10.81
N ALA A 29 12.52 24.09 10.50
CA ALA A 29 11.23 24.40 11.05
C ALA A 29 11.35 24.17 12.55
N ALA A 30 11.13 25.22 13.32
CA ALA A 30 10.94 25.09 14.76
C ALA A 30 9.88 23.97 14.99
N PRO A 31 10.01 23.17 16.06
CA PRO A 31 9.03 22.14 16.34
C PRO A 31 7.66 22.79 16.46
N VAL A 32 6.76 22.39 15.56
CA VAL A 32 5.38 22.88 15.57
C VAL A 32 4.77 22.42 16.87
N SER A 33 4.37 23.37 17.69
CA SER A 33 3.81 23.13 19.02
C SER A 33 2.47 22.40 18.92
N PRO A 34 2.13 21.49 19.85
CA PRO A 34 0.86 20.74 19.89
C PRO A 34 -0.43 21.59 19.65
N PRO A 35 -0.48 22.90 20.00
CA PRO A 35 -1.65 23.74 19.74
C PRO A 35 -2.05 23.90 18.28
N GLU A 36 -1.10 23.82 17.33
CA GLU A 36 -1.43 24.00 15.90
C GLU A 36 -2.17 22.79 15.28
N LEU A 37 -2.00 21.61 15.84
CA LEU A 37 -2.78 20.43 15.42
C LEU A 37 -4.21 20.47 15.98
N SER A 38 -4.39 21.06 17.15
CA SER A 38 -5.72 21.26 17.76
C SER A 38 -6.54 22.34 17.02
N GLN A 39 -5.90 23.23 16.27
CA GLN A 39 -6.57 24.23 15.44
C GLN A 39 -7.14 23.67 14.13
N LEU A 40 -6.70 22.49 13.68
CA LEU A 40 -7.27 21.83 12.51
C LEU A 40 -8.69 21.27 12.76
N GLY A 41 -9.16 21.29 14.02
CA GLY A 41 -10.43 20.72 14.42
C GLY A 41 -10.44 19.20 14.22
N ARG A 42 -11.08 18.49 15.15
CA ARG A 42 -11.40 17.06 14.93
C ARG A 42 -12.64 17.01 14.03
N PRO A 43 -12.60 16.30 12.87
CA PRO A 43 -13.80 16.02 12.12
C PRO A 43 -14.87 15.41 13.02
N ASP A 44 -16.13 15.80 12.86
CA ASP A 44 -17.24 15.13 13.50
C ASP A 44 -17.45 13.72 12.92
N ASP A 45 -18.35 12.95 13.49
CA ASP A 45 -18.57 11.57 13.08
C ASP A 45 -19.10 11.47 11.65
N ALA A 46 -19.88 12.44 11.16
CA ALA A 46 -20.38 12.48 9.78
C ALA A 46 -19.27 12.79 8.79
N GLU A 47 -18.40 13.75 9.11
CA GLU A 47 -17.23 14.06 8.31
C GLU A 47 -16.22 12.91 8.31
N ALA A 48 -15.99 12.26 9.45
CA ALA A 48 -15.14 11.07 9.56
C ALA A 48 -15.67 9.92 8.68
N ALA A 49 -16.98 9.67 8.72
CA ALA A 49 -17.60 8.67 7.84
C ALA A 49 -17.42 9.01 6.36
N ALA A 50 -17.59 10.29 5.98
CA ALA A 50 -17.38 10.76 4.61
C ALA A 50 -15.92 10.62 4.15
N ILE A 51 -14.94 10.85 5.02
CA ILE A 51 -13.52 10.61 4.75
C ILE A 51 -13.27 9.14 4.43
N LEU A 52 -13.78 8.22 5.26
CA LEU A 52 -13.62 6.78 5.05
C LEU A 52 -14.32 6.31 3.77
N GLU A 53 -15.51 6.80 3.48
CA GLU A 53 -16.23 6.43 2.25
C GLU A 53 -15.49 6.87 1.01
N ARG A 54 -14.99 8.10 0.98
CA ARG A 54 -14.13 8.58 -0.12
C ARG A 54 -12.87 7.73 -0.27
N PHE A 55 -12.24 7.32 0.84
CA PHE A 55 -11.08 6.45 0.81
C PHE A 55 -11.41 5.05 0.26
N ARG A 56 -12.49 4.43 0.73
CA ARG A 56 -12.94 3.09 0.31
C ARG A 56 -13.40 3.04 -1.15
N SER A 57 -13.99 4.12 -1.62
CA SER A 57 -14.41 4.25 -3.03
C SER A 57 -13.27 4.59 -3.97
N ALA A 58 -12.17 5.15 -3.45
CA ALA A 58 -10.98 5.43 -4.21
C ALA A 58 -10.28 4.13 -4.66
N GLY A 59 -9.48 4.23 -5.71
CA GLY A 59 -8.70 3.11 -6.25
C GLY A 59 -8.18 3.45 -7.64
N LEU A 60 -7.46 2.52 -8.23
CA LEU A 60 -7.02 2.65 -9.61
C LEU A 60 -8.22 2.50 -10.54
N ALA A 61 -8.31 3.38 -11.54
CA ALA A 61 -9.31 3.30 -12.58
C ALA A 61 -8.98 2.12 -13.53
N GLY A 62 -10.00 1.35 -13.89
CA GLY A 62 -9.85 0.19 -14.78
C GLY A 62 -9.11 -0.98 -14.14
N ASP A 63 -8.85 -1.98 -14.95
CA ASP A 63 -7.99 -3.09 -14.56
C ASP A 63 -6.51 -2.68 -14.71
N PHE A 64 -5.64 -3.33 -13.95
CA PHE A 64 -4.21 -3.01 -13.97
C PHE A 64 -3.34 -4.24 -13.72
N TYR A 65 -2.08 -4.11 -14.06
CA TYR A 65 -1.03 -5.10 -13.83
C TYR A 65 0.18 -4.42 -13.23
N LEU A 66 0.78 -5.07 -12.23
CA LEU A 66 2.02 -4.64 -11.60
C LEU A 66 3.01 -5.81 -11.59
N GLU A 67 4.28 -5.52 -11.87
CA GLU A 67 5.39 -6.38 -11.47
C GLU A 67 6.00 -5.80 -10.20
N PHE A 68 6.37 -6.66 -9.27
CA PHE A 68 6.97 -6.22 -8.03
C PHE A 68 8.05 -7.19 -7.54
N GLN A 69 8.84 -6.71 -6.61
CA GLN A 69 9.77 -7.52 -5.84
C GLN A 69 9.40 -7.44 -4.35
N LEU A 70 9.56 -8.55 -3.65
CA LEU A 70 9.58 -8.61 -2.20
C LEU A 70 11.03 -8.76 -1.78
N ARG A 71 11.55 -7.78 -1.04
CA ARG A 71 12.90 -7.81 -0.50
C ARG A 71 12.81 -7.97 1.01
N THR A 72 13.37 -9.05 1.55
CA THR A 72 13.52 -9.21 3.00
C THR A 72 14.70 -8.37 3.48
N LEU A 73 14.48 -7.64 4.56
CA LEU A 73 15.50 -6.78 5.20
C LEU A 73 15.59 -7.19 6.67
N PRO A 74 16.20 -8.36 6.95
CA PRO A 74 16.32 -8.88 8.31
C PRO A 74 17.32 -8.06 9.12
N ARG A 75 17.14 -8.00 10.44
CA ARG A 75 18.14 -7.40 11.31
C ARG A 75 19.47 -8.18 11.34
N ARG A 76 19.38 -9.48 11.07
CA ARG A 76 20.53 -10.40 11.01
C ARG A 76 20.28 -11.41 9.89
N GLY A 77 21.32 -11.72 9.11
CA GLY A 77 21.24 -12.63 7.98
C GLY A 77 21.29 -11.89 6.64
N GLU A 78 21.04 -12.62 5.58
CA GLU A 78 21.14 -12.12 4.21
C GLU A 78 19.76 -11.68 3.70
N GLU A 79 19.78 -10.65 2.85
CA GLU A 79 18.58 -10.23 2.11
C GLU A 79 18.20 -11.29 1.07
N GLN A 80 16.89 -11.52 0.94
CA GLN A 80 16.33 -12.34 -0.12
C GLN A 80 15.42 -11.48 -1.00
N ILE A 81 15.42 -11.75 -2.29
CA ILE A 81 14.58 -11.05 -3.26
C ILE A 81 13.71 -12.08 -3.98
N TYR A 82 12.40 -11.85 -3.95
CA TYR A 82 11.40 -12.66 -4.63
C TYR A 82 10.67 -11.81 -5.66
N SER A 83 10.42 -12.38 -6.84
CA SER A 83 9.69 -11.69 -7.90
C SER A 83 8.20 -12.02 -7.82
N GLY A 84 7.36 -11.03 -8.09
CA GLY A 84 5.92 -11.21 -8.09
C GLY A 84 5.22 -10.42 -9.18
N ARG A 85 3.97 -10.80 -9.42
CA ARG A 85 3.05 -10.18 -10.36
C ARG A 85 1.69 -9.99 -9.70
N LEU A 86 1.01 -8.92 -10.05
CA LEU A 86 -0.30 -8.61 -9.53
C LEU A 86 -1.20 -8.14 -10.68
N TRP A 87 -2.34 -8.77 -10.82
CA TRP A 87 -3.45 -8.33 -11.66
C TRP A 87 -4.55 -7.82 -10.76
N GLY A 88 -5.04 -6.64 -11.02
CA GLY A 88 -6.08 -6.03 -10.20
C GLY A 88 -7.18 -5.42 -11.02
N GLY A 89 -8.31 -5.20 -10.35
CA GLY A 89 -9.48 -4.55 -10.93
C GLY A 89 -10.63 -4.48 -9.94
N ARG A 90 -11.78 -4.01 -10.40
CA ARG A 90 -13.01 -4.00 -9.61
C ARG A 90 -14.02 -4.97 -10.21
N ARG A 91 -14.63 -5.79 -9.35
CA ARG A 91 -15.69 -6.73 -9.74
C ARG A 91 -16.84 -6.59 -8.76
N SER A 92 -18.03 -6.30 -9.28
CA SER A 92 -19.23 -6.09 -8.45
C SER A 92 -19.01 -5.09 -7.30
N GLY A 93 -18.32 -3.98 -7.58
CA GLY A 93 -18.00 -2.93 -6.59
C GLY A 93 -16.82 -3.23 -5.64
N ALA A 94 -16.35 -4.46 -5.59
CA ALA A 94 -15.22 -4.87 -4.76
C ALA A 94 -13.89 -4.78 -5.53
N SER A 95 -12.80 -4.42 -4.85
CA SER A 95 -11.47 -4.55 -5.40
C SER A 95 -11.02 -6.01 -5.34
N VAL A 96 -10.50 -6.52 -6.44
CA VAL A 96 -10.01 -7.90 -6.55
C VAL A 96 -8.58 -7.88 -7.07
N PHE A 97 -7.71 -8.68 -6.45
CA PHE A 97 -6.30 -8.79 -6.79
C PHE A 97 -5.92 -10.26 -6.91
N ARG A 98 -5.40 -10.64 -8.08
CA ARG A 98 -4.67 -11.88 -8.24
C ARG A 98 -3.19 -11.59 -8.03
N VAL A 99 -2.54 -12.35 -7.16
CA VAL A 99 -1.12 -12.18 -6.81
C VAL A 99 -0.40 -13.50 -7.09
N GLU A 100 0.69 -13.42 -7.82
CA GLU A 100 1.60 -14.53 -8.03
C GLU A 100 2.98 -14.15 -7.52
N VAL A 101 3.60 -15.00 -6.71
CA VAL A 101 4.96 -14.79 -6.19
C VAL A 101 5.77 -16.05 -6.40
N GLU A 102 6.97 -15.91 -6.98
CA GLU A 102 7.91 -16.99 -7.19
C GLU A 102 8.84 -17.11 -5.97
N ASP A 103 8.89 -18.29 -5.35
CA ASP A 103 9.78 -18.55 -4.23
C ASP A 103 11.20 -18.93 -4.69
N SER A 104 12.11 -19.13 -3.73
CA SER A 104 13.52 -19.49 -4.01
C SER A 104 13.70 -20.80 -4.76
N THR A 105 12.68 -21.66 -4.76
CA THR A 105 12.68 -22.94 -5.50
C THR A 105 12.04 -22.84 -6.88
N ARG A 106 11.73 -21.63 -7.36
CA ARG A 106 11.01 -21.35 -8.59
C ARG A 106 9.54 -21.81 -8.59
N LYS A 107 9.01 -22.16 -7.44
CA LYS A 107 7.60 -22.49 -7.31
C LYS A 107 6.77 -21.20 -7.26
N VAL A 108 5.80 -21.09 -8.15
CA VAL A 108 4.86 -19.97 -8.16
C VAL A 108 3.72 -20.23 -7.19
N ARG A 109 3.55 -19.35 -6.22
CA ARG A 109 2.42 -19.33 -5.29
C ARG A 109 1.40 -18.33 -5.79
N ARG A 110 0.13 -18.73 -5.84
CA ARG A 110 -0.96 -17.94 -6.39
C ARG A 110 -2.01 -17.67 -5.34
N PHE A 111 -2.44 -16.41 -5.27
CA PHE A 111 -3.44 -15.93 -4.34
C PHE A 111 -4.48 -15.10 -5.09
N LEU A 112 -5.71 -15.13 -4.62
CA LEU A 112 -6.77 -14.21 -5.04
C LEU A 112 -7.33 -13.54 -3.80
N LEU A 113 -7.38 -12.20 -3.81
CA LEU A 113 -7.79 -11.38 -2.68
C LEU A 113 -8.95 -10.50 -3.13
N ARG A 114 -10.10 -10.60 -2.47
CA ARG A 114 -11.27 -9.76 -2.72
C ARG A 114 -11.56 -8.91 -1.49
N ASN A 115 -11.61 -7.60 -1.67
CA ASN A 115 -11.96 -6.64 -0.63
C ASN A 115 -13.44 -6.22 -0.71
N GLY A 116 -13.88 -5.44 0.28
CA GLY A 116 -15.23 -4.91 0.40
C GLY A 116 -15.92 -5.36 1.67
N ALA A 117 -17.26 -5.32 1.69
CA ALA A 117 -18.06 -5.66 2.88
C ALA A 117 -17.90 -7.11 3.34
N ALA A 118 -17.58 -8.03 2.42
CA ALA A 118 -17.31 -9.43 2.72
C ALA A 118 -15.96 -9.83 2.11
N PRO A 119 -14.84 -9.47 2.75
CA PRO A 119 -13.51 -9.76 2.24
C PRO A 119 -13.27 -11.27 2.24
N ARG A 120 -12.62 -11.76 1.19
CA ARG A 120 -12.25 -13.16 1.03
C ARG A 120 -10.86 -13.29 0.41
N ALA A 121 -10.15 -14.36 0.79
CA ALA A 121 -8.85 -14.69 0.24
C ALA A 121 -8.80 -16.18 -0.13
N TRP A 122 -8.10 -16.49 -1.22
CA TRP A 122 -7.92 -17.86 -1.68
C TRP A 122 -6.45 -18.08 -2.07
N ARG A 123 -6.03 -19.33 -2.01
CA ARG A 123 -4.72 -19.81 -2.46
C ARG A 123 -4.91 -21.01 -3.40
N TRP A 124 -4.12 -21.05 -4.47
CA TRP A 124 -3.98 -22.24 -5.28
C TRP A 124 -2.97 -23.18 -4.65
N GLU A 125 -3.39 -24.38 -4.35
CA GLU A 125 -2.58 -25.38 -3.68
C GLU A 125 -2.94 -26.78 -4.17
N GLU A 126 -1.95 -27.54 -4.63
CA GLU A 126 -2.09 -28.95 -5.04
C GLU A 126 -3.24 -29.21 -6.02
N GLY A 127 -3.39 -28.37 -7.03
CA GLY A 127 -4.42 -28.53 -8.06
C GLY A 127 -5.82 -28.03 -7.67
N ARG A 128 -5.99 -27.38 -6.54
CA ARG A 128 -7.29 -26.87 -6.06
C ARG A 128 -7.20 -25.46 -5.48
N VAL A 129 -8.34 -24.80 -5.45
CA VAL A 129 -8.50 -23.52 -4.75
C VAL A 129 -8.86 -23.78 -3.29
N VAL A 130 -8.10 -23.18 -2.37
CA VAL A 130 -8.31 -23.27 -0.93
C VAL A 130 -8.66 -21.90 -0.40
N SER A 131 -9.75 -21.76 0.36
CA SER A 131 -10.10 -20.53 1.07
C SER A 131 -9.11 -20.31 2.21
N LEU A 132 -8.67 -19.07 2.38
CA LEU A 132 -7.85 -18.64 3.50
C LEU A 132 -8.74 -17.88 4.49
N ASP A 133 -8.74 -18.35 5.74
CA ASP A 133 -9.51 -17.76 6.83
C ASP A 133 -8.75 -17.89 8.16
N GLY A 134 -9.25 -17.23 9.19
CA GLY A 134 -8.70 -17.30 10.54
C GLY A 134 -7.18 -17.13 10.54
N ARG A 135 -6.46 -18.19 10.92
CA ARG A 135 -5.00 -18.18 11.00
C ARG A 135 -4.32 -18.26 9.63
N THR A 136 -4.93 -18.96 8.66
CA THR A 136 -4.28 -19.24 7.37
C THR A 136 -4.07 -17.99 6.53
N VAL A 137 -4.91 -16.96 6.67
CA VAL A 137 -4.76 -15.68 5.96
C VAL A 137 -3.56 -14.87 6.48
N LEU A 138 -3.08 -15.15 7.71
CA LEU A 138 -1.93 -14.51 8.34
C LEU A 138 -0.60 -15.18 8.01
N GLU A 139 -0.62 -16.37 7.39
CA GLU A 139 0.60 -17.06 6.97
C GLU A 139 1.37 -16.24 5.93
N PRO A 140 2.72 -16.20 6.00
CA PRO A 140 3.52 -15.51 4.99
C PRO A 140 3.22 -16.02 3.58
N LEU A 141 3.15 -15.10 2.60
CA LEU A 141 3.02 -15.46 1.19
C LEU A 141 4.15 -16.39 0.74
N ILE A 142 5.35 -16.11 1.23
CA ILE A 142 6.56 -16.90 1.03
C ILE A 142 7.23 -17.07 2.39
N PRO A 143 7.70 -18.27 2.76
CA PRO A 143 8.49 -18.47 3.97
C PRO A 143 9.68 -17.51 4.04
N GLY A 144 9.90 -16.91 5.21
CA GLY A 144 10.96 -15.94 5.44
C GLY A 144 10.59 -14.48 5.13
N THR A 145 9.36 -14.22 4.66
CA THR A 145 8.85 -12.84 4.53
C THR A 145 7.89 -12.50 5.67
N ASP A 146 7.71 -11.20 5.93
CA ASP A 146 6.74 -10.69 6.92
C ASP A 146 5.41 -10.23 6.27
N ILE A 147 5.18 -10.59 5.01
CA ILE A 147 3.98 -10.20 4.27
C ILE A 147 3.06 -11.39 4.04
N SER A 148 1.80 -11.26 4.40
CA SER A 148 0.75 -12.26 4.27
C SER A 148 -0.33 -11.83 3.28
N ALA A 149 -1.29 -12.72 2.98
CA ALA A 149 -2.49 -12.37 2.22
C ALA A 149 -3.30 -11.26 2.93
N PHE A 150 -3.39 -11.31 4.26
CA PHE A 150 -4.05 -10.28 5.07
C PHE A 150 -3.40 -8.91 4.91
N ASP A 151 -2.06 -8.86 4.89
CA ASP A 151 -1.32 -7.60 4.74
C ASP A 151 -1.53 -6.95 3.37
N LEU A 152 -1.57 -7.74 2.29
CA LEU A 152 -1.85 -7.21 0.95
C LEU A 152 -3.30 -6.80 0.76
N GLN A 153 -4.22 -7.58 1.32
CA GLN A 153 -5.64 -7.34 1.22
C GLN A 153 -6.08 -6.14 2.06
N MET A 154 -5.51 -5.98 3.27
CA MET A 154 -5.92 -4.97 4.26
C MET A 154 -7.45 -4.97 4.51
N PRO A 155 -8.07 -6.11 4.85
CA PRO A 155 -9.53 -6.22 4.98
C PRO A 155 -10.09 -5.36 6.11
N PHE A 156 -9.25 -5.03 7.09
CA PHE A 156 -9.60 -4.16 8.21
C PHE A 156 -10.06 -2.77 7.76
N LEU A 157 -9.64 -2.28 6.62
CA LEU A 157 -10.09 -0.98 6.08
C LEU A 157 -11.59 -0.96 5.77
N PHE A 158 -12.22 -2.13 5.70
CA PHE A 158 -13.66 -2.30 5.44
C PHE A 158 -14.44 -2.79 6.66
N TRP A 159 -13.80 -3.00 7.82
CA TRP A 159 -14.51 -3.38 9.04
C TRP A 159 -15.52 -2.31 9.44
N PRO A 160 -16.71 -2.73 9.93
CA PRO A 160 -17.80 -1.79 10.22
C PRO A 160 -17.53 -0.89 11.43
N ASP A 161 -16.85 -1.43 12.46
CA ASP A 161 -16.49 -0.65 13.67
C ASP A 161 -15.22 0.16 13.38
N ALA A 162 -15.40 1.34 12.82
CA ALA A 162 -14.34 2.28 12.47
C ALA A 162 -14.58 3.61 13.19
N THR A 163 -13.58 4.09 13.93
CA THR A 163 -13.65 5.33 14.69
C THR A 163 -12.47 6.22 14.36
N LEU A 164 -12.70 7.51 14.12
CA LEU A 164 -11.63 8.51 14.06
C LEU A 164 -11.13 8.76 15.50
N GLU A 165 -9.89 8.32 15.77
CA GLU A 165 -9.28 8.48 17.10
C GLU A 165 -8.77 9.92 17.30
N ARG A 166 -7.97 10.41 16.34
CA ARG A 166 -7.32 11.72 16.39
C ARG A 166 -6.78 12.13 15.03
N ILE A 167 -6.42 13.42 14.90
CA ILE A 167 -5.47 13.89 13.89
C ILE A 167 -4.08 13.86 14.50
N THR A 168 -3.12 13.33 13.76
CA THR A 168 -1.72 13.22 14.18
C THR A 168 -0.78 13.52 13.02
N ARG A 169 0.53 13.46 13.25
CA ARG A 169 1.52 13.59 12.18
C ARG A 169 2.16 12.24 11.88
N VAL A 170 2.20 11.89 10.61
CA VAL A 170 2.96 10.76 10.07
C VAL A 170 4.00 11.33 9.13
N TRP A 171 5.28 11.19 9.50
CA TRP A 171 6.42 11.77 8.75
C TRP A 171 6.28 13.26 8.43
N GLY A 172 5.80 14.02 9.41
CA GLY A 172 5.60 15.45 9.30
C GLY A 172 4.29 15.90 8.62
N ARG A 173 3.53 15.00 8.01
CA ARG A 173 2.25 15.29 7.34
C ARG A 173 1.08 15.04 8.27
N PRO A 174 0.07 15.92 8.30
CA PRO A 174 -1.17 15.67 9.04
C PRO A 174 -1.90 14.43 8.50
N ALA A 175 -2.39 13.59 9.39
CA ALA A 175 -3.12 12.38 9.04
C ALA A 175 -4.28 12.12 10.01
N ASN A 176 -5.40 11.69 9.47
CA ASN A 176 -6.54 11.17 10.22
C ASN A 176 -6.21 9.74 10.67
N ALA A 177 -6.13 9.50 11.97
CA ALA A 177 -5.90 8.18 12.55
C ALA A 177 -7.24 7.51 12.85
N PHE A 178 -7.60 6.51 12.06
CA PHE A 178 -8.77 5.67 12.26
C PHE A 178 -8.40 4.37 12.94
N VAL A 179 -9.19 3.97 13.92
CA VAL A 179 -9.11 2.64 14.54
C VAL A 179 -10.28 1.80 14.07
N PHE A 180 -9.97 0.62 13.55
CA PHE A 180 -10.90 -0.40 13.09
C PHE A 180 -10.84 -1.57 14.05
N ARG A 181 -11.97 -1.93 14.68
CA ARG A 181 -12.04 -3.11 15.54
C ARG A 181 -12.47 -4.33 14.73
N ALA A 182 -11.76 -5.42 14.94
CA ALA A 182 -12.10 -6.68 14.28
C ALA A 182 -13.47 -7.16 14.77
N PRO A 183 -14.36 -7.60 13.85
CA PRO A 183 -15.63 -8.23 14.25
C PRO A 183 -15.39 -9.47 15.11
N GLU A 184 -14.33 -10.21 14.79
CA GLU A 184 -13.80 -11.34 15.55
C GLU A 184 -12.28 -11.25 15.59
N VAL A 185 -11.67 -11.68 16.69
CA VAL A 185 -10.19 -11.75 16.80
C VAL A 185 -9.65 -12.74 15.77
N ILE A 186 -8.69 -12.31 14.96
CA ILE A 186 -8.10 -13.11 13.88
C ILE A 186 -6.78 -13.71 14.38
N GLY A 187 -6.66 -15.03 14.26
CA GLY A 187 -5.51 -15.78 14.80
C GLY A 187 -5.63 -16.04 16.29
N ASP A 188 -4.53 -16.44 16.91
CA ASP A 188 -4.49 -16.85 18.30
C ASP A 188 -3.24 -16.33 19.05
N GLY A 189 -3.28 -16.42 20.37
CA GLY A 189 -2.17 -16.08 21.25
C GLY A 189 -1.70 -14.64 21.14
N ALA A 190 -0.39 -14.42 21.26
CA ALA A 190 0.22 -13.09 21.26
C ALA A 190 0.22 -12.42 19.88
N GLY A 191 0.04 -13.21 18.82
CA GLY A 191 -0.04 -12.75 17.42
C GLY A 191 -1.46 -12.48 16.92
N ALA A 192 -2.48 -12.67 17.75
CA ALA A 192 -3.87 -12.44 17.39
C ALA A 192 -4.13 -10.96 17.09
N ILE A 193 -4.90 -10.67 16.04
CA ILE A 193 -5.26 -9.31 15.63
C ILE A 193 -6.65 -9.00 16.13
N ALA A 194 -6.78 -7.97 16.97
CA ALA A 194 -8.05 -7.48 17.51
C ALA A 194 -8.47 -6.14 16.91
N ALA A 195 -7.52 -5.37 16.40
CA ALA A 195 -7.78 -4.08 15.78
C ALA A 195 -6.69 -3.72 14.76
N ALA A 196 -6.99 -2.75 13.93
CA ALA A 196 -6.00 -2.09 13.09
C ALA A 196 -6.15 -0.58 13.23
N ARG A 197 -5.05 0.15 13.13
CA ARG A 197 -5.07 1.60 13.00
C ARG A 197 -4.56 1.98 11.62
N ALA A 198 -5.29 2.87 10.92
CA ALA A 198 -4.87 3.40 9.64
C ALA A 198 -4.75 4.92 9.69
N TYR A 199 -3.71 5.44 9.05
CA TYR A 199 -3.41 6.86 8.97
C TYR A 199 -3.63 7.33 7.54
N LEU A 200 -4.65 8.17 7.34
CA LEU A 200 -5.03 8.74 6.06
C LEU A 200 -4.55 10.20 5.99
N ASP A 201 -3.78 10.54 4.99
CA ASP A 201 -3.35 11.93 4.73
C ASP A 201 -4.55 12.86 4.65
N THR A 202 -4.51 13.98 5.37
CA THR A 202 -5.66 14.89 5.43
C THR A 202 -5.91 15.65 4.11
N GLN A 203 -4.89 15.82 3.28
CA GLN A 203 -4.99 16.54 2.02
C GLN A 203 -5.40 15.64 0.85
N PHE A 204 -4.78 14.45 0.76
CA PHE A 204 -4.96 13.56 -0.38
C PHE A 204 -5.86 12.36 -0.08
N ASN A 205 -6.25 12.20 1.19
CA ASN A 205 -7.01 11.03 1.67
C ASN A 205 -6.35 9.69 1.27
N ALA A 206 -5.02 9.66 1.24
CA ALA A 206 -4.22 8.52 0.88
C ALA A 206 -3.73 7.77 2.11
N LEU A 207 -3.68 6.43 2.04
CA LEU A 207 -3.13 5.61 3.12
C LEU A 207 -1.61 5.83 3.23
N MET A 208 -1.16 6.24 4.42
CA MET A 208 0.26 6.48 4.71
C MET A 208 0.88 5.35 5.53
N GLN A 209 0.14 4.86 6.53
CA GLN A 209 0.61 3.86 7.48
C GLN A 209 -0.56 3.05 8.01
N THR A 210 -0.31 1.78 8.36
CA THR A 210 -1.21 1.00 9.20
C THR A 210 -0.46 0.30 10.31
N GLU A 211 -1.16 0.01 11.41
CA GLU A 211 -0.67 -0.75 12.55
C GLU A 211 -1.66 -1.86 12.87
N LEU A 212 -1.23 -3.10 12.95
CA LEU A 212 -2.04 -4.21 13.44
C LEU A 212 -1.85 -4.34 14.94
N LEU A 213 -2.95 -4.42 15.68
CA LEU A 213 -2.96 -4.40 17.14
C LEU A 213 -3.49 -5.71 17.69
N ASN A 214 -2.82 -6.24 18.72
CA ASN A 214 -3.33 -7.40 19.46
C ASN A 214 -4.39 -6.98 20.51
N PRO A 215 -5.06 -7.94 21.19
CA PRO A 215 -6.05 -7.64 22.22
C PRO A 215 -5.54 -6.78 23.38
N ALA A 216 -4.22 -6.78 23.65
CA ALA A 216 -3.59 -5.94 24.65
C ALA A 216 -3.19 -4.54 24.12
N GLY A 217 -3.57 -4.19 22.88
CA GLY A 217 -3.24 -2.92 22.24
C GLY A 217 -1.80 -2.78 21.78
N ARG A 218 -1.00 -3.85 21.79
CA ARG A 218 0.40 -3.81 21.33
C ARG A 218 0.44 -3.95 19.82
N ILE A 219 1.33 -3.17 19.19
CA ILE A 219 1.53 -3.22 17.73
C ILE A 219 2.28 -4.51 17.38
N LEU A 220 1.69 -5.31 16.49
CA LEU A 220 2.24 -6.54 15.95
C LEU A 220 3.06 -6.28 14.70
N LYS A 221 2.49 -5.49 13.81
CA LYS A 221 3.05 -5.20 12.49
C LYS A 221 2.70 -3.78 12.07
N THR A 222 3.62 -3.13 11.37
CA THR A 222 3.40 -1.81 10.79
C THR A 222 3.65 -1.85 9.28
N TYR A 223 2.71 -1.32 8.53
CA TYR A 223 2.88 -1.00 7.11
C TYR A 223 3.21 0.48 6.96
N TYR A 224 4.12 0.80 6.05
CA TYR A 224 4.47 2.16 5.65
C TYR A 224 4.43 2.29 4.13
N LEU A 225 3.70 3.27 3.63
CA LEU A 225 3.85 3.71 2.25
C LEU A 225 5.11 4.58 2.16
N VAL A 226 6.16 4.04 1.52
CA VAL A 226 7.46 4.71 1.42
C VAL A 226 7.46 5.73 0.29
N SER A 227 6.92 5.35 -0.88
CA SER A 227 6.87 6.24 -2.03
C SER A 227 5.74 5.91 -2.98
N LEU A 228 5.31 6.93 -3.72
CA LEU A 228 4.35 6.84 -4.82
C LEU A 228 5.05 7.13 -6.14
N LYS A 229 4.52 6.57 -7.22
CA LYS A 229 4.93 6.88 -8.59
C LYS A 229 3.70 7.23 -9.41
N LYS A 230 3.80 8.31 -10.19
CA LYS A 230 2.79 8.62 -11.21
C LYS A 230 3.07 7.79 -12.45
N VAL A 231 2.08 7.01 -12.88
CA VAL A 231 2.07 6.25 -14.13
C VAL A 231 0.86 6.69 -14.90
N GLN A 232 1.08 7.21 -16.11
CA GLN A 232 0.05 7.95 -16.84
C GLN A 232 -0.49 9.10 -15.99
N ASP A 233 -1.77 9.12 -15.66
CA ASP A 233 -2.44 10.11 -14.81
C ASP A 233 -2.78 9.61 -13.39
N GLN A 234 -2.40 8.38 -13.06
CA GLN A 234 -2.70 7.75 -11.77
C GLN A 234 -1.45 7.60 -10.90
N HIS A 235 -1.64 7.66 -9.57
CA HIS A 235 -0.59 7.39 -8.60
C HIS A 235 -0.71 5.97 -8.08
N ILE A 236 0.40 5.23 -8.14
CA ILE A 236 0.50 3.87 -7.60
C ILE A 236 1.53 3.82 -6.47
N PRO A 237 1.40 2.94 -5.48
CA PRO A 237 2.47 2.63 -4.54
C PRO A 237 3.72 2.18 -5.31
N ARG A 238 4.86 2.87 -5.11
CA ARG A 238 6.14 2.46 -5.69
C ARG A 238 6.91 1.57 -4.73
N GLN A 239 6.92 1.96 -3.44
CA GLN A 239 7.55 1.19 -2.39
C GLN A 239 6.69 1.21 -1.14
N ALA A 240 6.57 0.06 -0.48
CA ALA A 240 5.91 -0.11 0.80
C ALA A 240 6.73 -1.06 1.68
N ASP A 241 6.82 -0.74 2.97
CA ASP A 241 7.52 -1.55 3.96
C ASP A 241 6.51 -2.20 4.92
N TYR A 242 6.66 -3.48 5.15
CA TYR A 242 5.96 -4.25 6.17
C TYR A 242 6.95 -4.64 7.25
N ARG A 243 6.77 -4.12 8.46
CA ARG A 243 7.68 -4.34 9.58
C ARG A 243 7.03 -5.17 10.65
N ASN A 244 7.68 -6.26 11.02
CA ASN A 244 7.33 -7.05 12.18
C ASN A 244 7.85 -6.35 13.44
N GLU A 245 6.96 -6.02 14.39
CA GLU A 245 7.37 -5.25 15.58
C GLU A 245 8.01 -6.12 16.66
N PHE A 246 7.94 -7.45 16.58
CA PHE A 246 8.63 -8.36 17.48
C PHE A 246 10.07 -8.62 17.04
N THR A 247 10.25 -9.11 15.79
CA THR A 247 11.57 -9.46 15.26
C THR A 247 12.34 -8.22 14.80
N ARG A 248 11.61 -7.14 14.49
CA ARG A 248 12.11 -5.91 13.86
C ARG A 248 12.62 -6.12 12.43
N ASP A 249 12.35 -7.30 11.87
CA ASP A 249 12.60 -7.56 10.47
C ASP A 249 11.56 -6.82 9.60
N LYS A 250 11.89 -6.67 8.35
CA LYS A 250 11.08 -5.92 7.42
C LYS A 250 11.06 -6.61 6.05
N THR A 251 9.91 -6.61 5.43
CA THR A 251 9.77 -6.96 4.00
C THR A 251 9.38 -5.71 3.23
N ARG A 252 10.16 -5.35 2.23
CA ARG A 252 9.85 -4.27 1.28
C ARG A 252 9.17 -4.84 0.06
N LEU A 253 8.01 -4.31 -0.27
CA LEU A 253 7.38 -4.47 -1.56
C LEU A 253 7.80 -3.30 -2.45
N GLU A 254 8.36 -3.59 -3.62
CA GLU A 254 8.80 -2.60 -4.59
C GLU A 254 8.19 -2.91 -5.95
N VAL A 255 7.36 -2.01 -6.49
CA VAL A 255 6.77 -2.13 -7.82
C VAL A 255 7.82 -1.76 -8.87
N THR A 256 8.11 -2.67 -9.79
CA THR A 256 9.15 -2.55 -10.81
C THR A 256 8.61 -2.24 -12.21
N ALA A 257 7.35 -2.60 -12.47
CA ALA A 257 6.66 -2.24 -13.70
C ALA A 257 5.15 -2.12 -13.47
N ALA A 258 4.47 -1.34 -14.30
CA ALA A 258 3.03 -1.15 -14.25
C ALA A 258 2.42 -1.07 -15.65
N PHE A 259 1.21 -1.61 -15.79
CA PHE A 259 0.34 -1.43 -16.95
C PHE A 259 -1.06 -1.13 -16.45
N LEU A 260 -1.55 0.07 -16.75
CA LEU A 260 -2.85 0.57 -16.29
C LEU A 260 -3.88 0.54 -17.43
N ASN A 261 -5.15 0.67 -17.08
CA ASN A 261 -6.27 0.61 -18.03
C ASN A 261 -6.29 -0.68 -18.86
N ALA A 262 -5.93 -1.80 -18.22
CA ALA A 262 -6.04 -3.13 -18.79
C ALA A 262 -7.50 -3.56 -18.92
N ALA A 263 -7.73 -4.63 -19.67
CA ALA A 263 -9.00 -5.33 -19.72
C ALA A 263 -8.72 -6.83 -19.56
N TRP A 264 -9.01 -7.36 -18.38
CA TRP A 264 -8.76 -8.77 -18.10
C TRP A 264 -10.00 -9.61 -18.37
N PRO A 265 -9.84 -10.84 -18.89
CA PRO A 265 -10.90 -11.84 -18.84
C PRO A 265 -11.39 -12.01 -17.40
N ALA A 266 -12.71 -12.07 -17.19
CA ALA A 266 -13.27 -12.15 -15.84
C ALA A 266 -12.68 -13.33 -15.04
N ALA A 267 -12.44 -14.46 -15.70
CA ALA A 267 -11.91 -15.68 -15.08
C ALA A 267 -10.60 -15.50 -14.32
N ILE A 268 -9.69 -14.60 -14.73
CA ILE A 268 -8.40 -14.45 -14.04
C ILE A 268 -8.53 -13.80 -12.64
N LEU A 269 -9.64 -13.10 -12.40
CA LEU A 269 -9.97 -12.45 -11.14
C LEU A 269 -11.10 -13.20 -10.39
N GLU A 270 -11.34 -14.47 -10.75
CA GLU A 270 -12.26 -15.36 -10.04
C GLU A 270 -11.50 -16.58 -9.48
N PRO A 271 -11.99 -17.18 -8.38
CA PRO A 271 -11.31 -18.32 -7.74
C PRO A 271 -11.06 -19.49 -8.68
N GLU A 272 -12.02 -19.81 -9.56
CA GLU A 272 -11.94 -20.92 -10.51
C GLU A 272 -10.78 -20.77 -11.49
N GLY A 273 -10.47 -19.53 -11.88
CA GLY A 273 -9.36 -19.19 -12.79
C GLY A 273 -7.99 -19.15 -12.12
N LEU A 274 -7.89 -19.33 -10.80
CA LEU A 274 -6.62 -19.17 -10.08
C LEU A 274 -5.58 -20.23 -10.48
N GLY A 275 -6.01 -21.39 -10.96
CA GLY A 275 -5.15 -22.43 -11.50
C GLY A 275 -4.59 -22.12 -12.89
N GLU A 276 -5.27 -21.26 -13.65
CA GLU A 276 -4.91 -20.90 -15.01
C GLU A 276 -3.72 -19.94 -15.07
N THR A 277 -3.03 -19.91 -16.21
CA THR A 277 -1.98 -18.91 -16.48
C THR A 277 -2.61 -17.57 -16.81
N ALA A 278 -2.28 -16.53 -16.04
CA ALA A 278 -2.75 -15.19 -16.30
C ALA A 278 -1.92 -14.50 -17.41
N PRO A 279 -2.55 -13.71 -18.31
CA PRO A 279 -1.85 -13.02 -19.38
C PRO A 279 -0.93 -11.91 -18.82
N VAL A 280 0.27 -11.81 -19.38
CA VAL A 280 1.25 -10.78 -19.02
C VAL A 280 1.28 -9.74 -20.13
N PRO A 281 1.08 -8.44 -19.85
CA PRO A 281 1.17 -7.39 -20.86
C PRO A 281 2.58 -7.27 -21.43
N SER A 282 2.69 -7.16 -22.74
CA SER A 282 3.98 -6.94 -23.42
C SER A 282 4.53 -5.52 -23.26
N GLN A 283 3.69 -4.55 -22.86
CA GLN A 283 3.99 -3.12 -22.84
C GLN A 283 3.92 -2.52 -21.41
N ALA A 284 4.28 -3.28 -20.37
CA ALA A 284 4.33 -2.73 -19.03
C ALA A 284 5.43 -1.66 -18.92
N THR A 285 5.06 -0.48 -18.41
CA THR A 285 5.99 0.63 -18.16
C THR A 285 6.93 0.26 -17.03
N ARG A 286 8.24 0.17 -17.33
CA ARG A 286 9.27 -0.04 -16.31
C ARG A 286 9.39 1.21 -15.44
N LEU A 287 9.45 1.01 -14.14
CA LEU A 287 9.63 2.08 -13.17
C LEU A 287 11.10 2.16 -12.81
N ALA A 288 11.71 3.31 -13.08
CA ALA A 288 13.10 3.55 -12.68
C ALA A 288 13.26 3.39 -11.16
N PRO A 289 14.44 2.90 -10.69
CA PRO A 289 14.75 2.74 -9.29
C PRO A 289 14.59 4.00 -8.47
#